data_d61f2151121157fe7f3fb23c898b10e8
#
_entry.id   d61f2151121157fe7f3fb23c898b10e8
#
_cell.length_a   1.000
_cell.length_b   1.000
_cell.length_c   1.000
_cell.angle_alpha   90.00
_cell.angle_beta   90.00
_cell.angle_gamma   90.00
#
_symmetry.space_group_name_H-M   'P 1'
#
loop_
_entity.id
_entity.type
_entity.pdbx_description
1 polymer ?
#
loop_
_entity_poly.entity_id
_entity_poly.type
_entity_poly.pdbx_seq_one_letter_code
_entity_poly.pdbx_strand_id
1 'polypeptide(L)'
;MRVFPFRPGTLLCAARLCAVIGLLAALPMPGVLAQQAAPAGSSGLSQGDIARMLPATDMGANDARNRDPHLRPVSDSPATPFDAAPIPKNPLAPDADAVGAKTCIACHALENVQASHSLHVASFRVGAAHSGPQAACETCHGPGSLHAKNPAAKGTIIAFTHDGGTPVQAQTQVCLGCHAGGARQHWLGSVHENRGLSCSDCHNPMARLSPEGVLAKPSINEVCSSCHQDIRAKFNRRSHMPLPEGQMACTDCHNPHGTITKPLLKTDTVNETCYACHAEKRGPFLFEHAPVRQNCLNCHDVHGSNQQTLLVAPIPMLCQQCHTMTLHPNDLQTAAGLGTGPHPDERLIGRGCLTCHSNIHGSNNPSGPKFHK
;
A
#
# COMPACT_ATOMS: atom_id res chain seq x y z
N MET A 1 9.28 5.10 56.22
CA MET A 1 9.59 3.82 56.88
C MET A 1 8.36 3.31 57.61
N ARG A 2 7.68 2.33 57.06
CA ARG A 2 6.84 1.32 57.75
C ARG A 2 6.53 0.23 56.74
N VAL A 3 7.19 -0.90 56.93
CA VAL A 3 7.09 -2.14 56.18
C VAL A 3 5.95 -2.95 56.80
N PHE A 4 5.08 -3.51 55.99
CA PHE A 4 4.15 -4.59 56.43
C PHE A 4 4.42 -5.86 55.61
N PRO A 5 4.46 -7.00 56.26
CA PRO A 5 4.89 -8.27 55.67
C PRO A 5 3.74 -9.05 55.00
N PHE A 6 4.09 -9.76 53.94
CA PHE A 6 3.31 -10.79 53.27
C PHE A 6 3.14 -12.01 54.17
N ARG A 7 1.95 -12.59 54.17
CA ARG A 7 1.72 -13.96 54.65
C ARG A 7 1.08 -14.80 53.53
N PRO A 8 1.58 -16.02 53.27
CA PRO A 8 0.98 -16.94 52.31
C PRO A 8 -0.07 -17.80 52.99
N GLY A 9 -1.21 -17.98 52.36
CA GLY A 9 -2.27 -18.89 52.77
C GLY A 9 -2.46 -19.97 51.70
N THR A 10 -1.95 -21.14 51.96
CA THR A 10 -2.30 -22.40 51.33
C THR A 10 -3.68 -22.88 51.83
N LEU A 11 -4.58 -23.25 50.89
CA LEU A 11 -5.68 -24.16 51.21
C LEU A 11 -5.94 -25.10 50.04
N LEU A 12 -5.69 -26.36 50.34
CA LEU A 12 -6.25 -27.55 49.65
C LEU A 12 -7.77 -27.62 49.88
N CYS A 13 -8.52 -28.10 48.89
CA CYS A 13 -9.58 -29.10 49.05
C CYS A 13 -10.27 -29.34 47.72
N ALA A 14 -10.15 -30.45 47.22
CA ALA A 14 -11.01 -31.67 47.30
C ALA A 14 -11.88 -31.82 46.04
N ALA A 15 -11.57 -32.94 45.38
CA ALA A 15 -12.33 -33.54 44.29
C ALA A 15 -13.77 -33.88 44.73
N ARG A 16 -14.74 -33.60 43.89
CA ARG A 16 -15.98 -34.37 43.84
C ARG A 16 -16.37 -34.67 42.40
N LEU A 17 -16.30 -35.95 42.14
CA LEU A 17 -16.82 -36.72 41.03
C LEU A 17 -18.37 -36.59 41.00
N CYS A 18 -18.93 -36.20 39.86
CA CYS A 18 -20.31 -36.51 39.51
C CYS A 18 -20.36 -36.89 38.04
N ALA A 19 -20.48 -38.20 37.84
CA ALA A 19 -20.85 -38.78 36.56
C ALA A 19 -22.33 -38.49 36.27
N VAL A 20 -22.64 -37.85 35.16
CA VAL A 20 -23.99 -37.86 34.58
C VAL A 20 -23.83 -38.44 33.19
N ILE A 21 -24.31 -39.66 33.05
CA ILE A 21 -24.50 -40.37 31.79
C ILE A 21 -25.68 -39.71 31.08
N GLY A 22 -25.42 -38.99 30.01
CA GLY A 22 -26.43 -38.45 29.12
C GLY A 22 -26.26 -39.04 27.72
N LEU A 23 -27.10 -39.98 27.40
CA LEU A 23 -27.26 -40.61 26.09
C LEU A 23 -27.72 -39.57 25.08
N LEU A 24 -26.84 -39.10 24.18
CA LEU A 24 -27.21 -38.26 23.05
C LEU A 24 -26.91 -39.04 21.75
N ALA A 25 -27.99 -39.28 21.04
CA ALA A 25 -28.03 -39.94 19.76
C ALA A 25 -27.08 -39.31 18.73
N ALA A 26 -26.26 -40.15 18.15
CA ALA A 26 -25.42 -39.79 17.01
C ALA A 26 -26.28 -39.52 15.76
N LEU A 27 -26.37 -38.28 15.33
CA LEU A 27 -26.82 -37.96 13.99
C LEU A 27 -25.61 -38.08 13.02
N PRO A 28 -25.76 -38.72 11.87
CA PRO A 28 -24.67 -38.84 10.91
C PRO A 28 -24.36 -37.47 10.31
N MET A 29 -23.14 -36.97 10.48
CA MET A 29 -22.62 -35.88 9.72
C MET A 29 -22.49 -36.24 8.23
N PRO A 30 -22.90 -35.41 7.30
CA PRO A 30 -22.64 -35.66 5.88
C PRO A 30 -21.14 -35.69 5.63
N GLY A 31 -20.68 -36.76 5.01
CA GLY A 31 -19.27 -37.03 4.75
C GLY A 31 -18.58 -35.85 4.03
N VAL A 32 -17.49 -35.39 4.61
CA VAL A 32 -16.46 -34.63 3.91
C VAL A 32 -15.94 -35.56 2.82
N LEU A 33 -16.33 -35.30 1.57
CA LEU A 33 -15.74 -35.95 0.41
C LEU A 33 -14.26 -35.54 0.40
N ALA A 34 -13.41 -36.49 0.77
CA ALA A 34 -11.99 -36.39 0.49
C ALA A 34 -11.84 -36.22 -1.02
N GLN A 35 -11.40 -35.04 -1.43
CA GLN A 35 -11.00 -34.76 -2.79
C GLN A 35 -9.79 -35.64 -3.09
N GLN A 36 -10.04 -36.76 -3.75
CA GLN A 36 -9.00 -37.62 -4.30
C GLN A 36 -8.20 -36.76 -5.30
N ALA A 37 -6.91 -36.64 -5.07
CA ALA A 37 -5.97 -36.08 -6.02
C ALA A 37 -6.15 -36.83 -7.36
N ALA A 38 -6.55 -36.12 -8.39
CA ALA A 38 -6.60 -36.64 -9.74
C ALA A 38 -5.20 -37.07 -10.18
N PRO A 39 -5.05 -38.22 -10.86
CA PRO A 39 -3.77 -38.61 -11.40
C PRO A 39 -3.29 -37.56 -12.41
N ALA A 40 -2.01 -37.26 -12.39
CA ALA A 40 -1.36 -36.38 -13.35
C ALA A 40 -1.41 -37.04 -14.75
N GLY A 41 -2.53 -36.86 -15.43
CA GLY A 41 -2.69 -37.14 -16.81
C GLY A 41 -2.51 -35.86 -17.59
N SER A 42 -1.45 -35.77 -18.38
CA SER A 42 -1.17 -34.69 -19.32
C SER A 42 -2.26 -34.63 -20.40
N SER A 43 -3.44 -34.12 -20.07
CA SER A 43 -4.41 -33.66 -21.07
C SER A 43 -3.95 -32.27 -21.49
N GLY A 44 -3.14 -32.23 -22.56
CA GLY A 44 -2.69 -30.98 -23.16
C GLY A 44 -3.92 -30.18 -23.63
N LEU A 45 -4.28 -29.15 -22.86
CA LEU A 45 -5.21 -28.13 -23.32
C LEU A 45 -4.58 -27.44 -24.52
N SER A 46 -5.34 -27.37 -25.65
CA SER A 46 -4.87 -26.61 -26.80
C SER A 46 -4.78 -25.12 -26.48
N GLN A 47 -3.92 -24.38 -27.16
CA GLN A 47 -3.84 -22.91 -27.01
C GLN A 47 -5.20 -22.23 -27.16
N GLY A 48 -6.11 -22.82 -27.94
CA GLY A 48 -7.49 -22.34 -28.12
C GLY A 48 -8.34 -22.53 -26.86
N ASP A 49 -8.14 -23.61 -26.11
CA ASP A 49 -8.90 -23.87 -24.86
C ASP A 49 -8.45 -22.94 -23.73
N ILE A 50 -7.16 -22.67 -23.64
CA ILE A 50 -6.61 -21.73 -22.66
C ILE A 50 -7.11 -20.31 -22.95
N ALA A 51 -7.18 -19.89 -24.21
CA ALA A 51 -7.68 -18.58 -24.61
C ALA A 51 -9.16 -18.37 -24.27
N ARG A 52 -9.96 -19.45 -24.22
CA ARG A 52 -11.38 -19.37 -23.82
C ARG A 52 -11.61 -19.33 -22.32
N MET A 53 -10.64 -19.74 -21.52
CA MET A 53 -10.72 -19.72 -20.06
C MET A 53 -10.33 -18.38 -19.43
N LEU A 54 -9.69 -17.50 -20.21
CA LEU A 54 -9.40 -16.15 -19.75
C LEU A 54 -10.62 -15.26 -20.02
N PRO A 55 -11.12 -14.48 -19.04
CA PRO A 55 -12.15 -13.51 -19.30
C PRO A 55 -11.65 -12.56 -20.39
N ALA A 56 -12.42 -12.42 -21.46
CA ALA A 56 -12.19 -11.45 -22.52
C ALA A 56 -12.37 -10.04 -21.92
N THR A 57 -11.34 -9.53 -21.26
CA THR A 57 -11.25 -8.12 -20.96
C THR A 57 -10.80 -7.42 -22.24
N ASP A 58 -11.78 -7.12 -23.08
CA ASP A 58 -11.63 -6.16 -24.17
C ASP A 58 -11.38 -4.77 -23.56
N MET A 59 -10.16 -4.55 -23.17
CA MET A 59 -9.67 -3.23 -22.73
C MET A 59 -9.25 -2.53 -24.00
N GLY A 60 -10.25 -1.92 -24.65
CA GLY A 60 -10.07 -1.16 -25.87
C GLY A 60 -8.90 -0.18 -25.79
N ALA A 61 -8.11 -0.13 -26.83
CA ALA A 61 -6.90 0.69 -27.00
C ALA A 61 -7.16 2.22 -26.94
N ASN A 62 -8.34 2.67 -26.54
CA ASN A 62 -8.80 4.06 -26.59
C ASN A 62 -9.35 4.61 -25.26
N ASP A 63 -9.01 4.04 -24.12
CA ASP A 63 -9.39 4.67 -22.85
C ASP A 63 -8.54 5.93 -22.63
N ALA A 64 -9.18 7.11 -22.71
CA ALA A 64 -8.57 8.42 -22.53
C ALA A 64 -7.92 8.58 -21.11
N ARG A 65 -8.24 7.69 -20.16
CA ARG A 65 -7.65 7.63 -18.82
C ARG A 65 -6.25 7.01 -18.81
N ASN A 66 -5.81 6.43 -19.93
CA ASN A 66 -4.48 5.80 -20.07
C ASN A 66 -3.41 6.78 -20.54
N ARG A 67 -3.72 8.08 -20.55
CA ARG A 67 -2.75 9.13 -20.87
C ARG A 67 -2.19 9.70 -19.58
N ASP A 68 -1.28 8.96 -18.95
CA ASP A 68 -0.34 9.59 -18.04
C ASP A 68 0.49 10.61 -18.84
N PRO A 69 0.39 11.93 -18.56
CA PRO A 69 1.17 12.94 -19.25
C PRO A 69 2.68 12.79 -19.05
N HIS A 70 3.11 11.92 -18.14
CA HIS A 70 4.50 11.56 -17.88
C HIS A 70 4.97 10.33 -18.64
N LEU A 71 4.07 9.55 -19.23
CA LEU A 71 4.38 8.54 -20.24
C LEU A 71 4.42 9.23 -21.60
N ARG A 72 5.55 9.82 -21.94
CA ARG A 72 5.81 10.21 -23.33
C ARG A 72 5.61 8.98 -24.22
N PRO A 73 4.89 9.10 -25.33
CA PRO A 73 4.88 8.04 -26.32
C PRO A 73 6.34 7.76 -26.71
N VAL A 74 6.71 6.48 -26.66
CA VAL A 74 8.07 6.00 -26.93
C VAL A 74 8.47 6.23 -28.41
N SER A 75 7.69 7.00 -29.19
CA SER A 75 7.85 7.12 -30.62
C SER A 75 8.97 8.07 -31.10
N ASP A 76 9.55 8.92 -30.24
CA ASP A 76 10.48 9.96 -30.70
C ASP A 76 11.82 10.04 -29.97
N SER A 77 12.12 9.13 -29.05
CA SER A 77 13.51 8.94 -28.65
C SER A 77 14.17 8.03 -29.69
N PRO A 78 15.35 8.43 -30.23
CA PRO A 78 16.17 7.47 -30.99
C PRO A 78 16.31 6.27 -30.09
N ALA A 79 15.93 5.09 -30.59
CA ALA A 79 16.04 3.83 -29.90
C ALA A 79 17.48 3.75 -29.37
N THR A 80 17.66 4.08 -28.09
CA THR A 80 18.84 3.55 -27.40
C THR A 80 18.71 2.07 -27.60
N PRO A 81 19.67 1.43 -28.26
CA PRO A 81 19.59 0.03 -28.53
C PRO A 81 19.38 -0.65 -27.18
N PHE A 82 18.22 -1.25 -26.95
CA PHE A 82 18.05 -2.35 -26.02
C PHE A 82 18.78 -3.56 -26.62
N ASP A 83 19.97 -3.27 -27.15
CA ASP A 83 20.89 -4.25 -27.68
C ASP A 83 21.33 -5.10 -26.50
N ALA A 84 20.63 -6.23 -26.38
CA ALA A 84 20.98 -7.30 -25.47
C ALA A 84 21.21 -6.82 -24.03
N ALA A 85 20.12 -6.50 -23.32
CA ALA A 85 20.22 -6.52 -21.85
C ALA A 85 20.85 -7.88 -21.49
N PRO A 86 22.03 -7.92 -20.89
CA PRO A 86 22.71 -9.18 -20.63
C PRO A 86 21.79 -10.02 -19.76
N ILE A 87 21.63 -11.29 -20.11
CA ILE A 87 20.89 -12.24 -19.28
C ILE A 87 21.46 -12.15 -17.87
N PRO A 88 20.67 -11.83 -16.84
CA PRO A 88 21.17 -11.62 -15.49
C PRO A 88 21.76 -12.93 -14.97
N LYS A 89 22.96 -12.87 -14.38
CA LYS A 89 23.53 -14.04 -13.75
C LYS A 89 22.77 -14.40 -12.49
N ASN A 90 22.37 -15.66 -12.38
CA ASN A 90 21.83 -16.16 -11.13
C ASN A 90 22.99 -16.40 -10.14
N PRO A 91 23.08 -15.69 -9.00
CA PRO A 91 24.19 -15.84 -8.06
C PRO A 91 24.22 -17.22 -7.40
N LEU A 92 23.10 -17.95 -7.37
CA LEU A 92 22.99 -19.29 -6.80
C LEU A 92 23.23 -20.41 -7.84
N ALA A 93 23.29 -20.07 -9.13
CA ALA A 93 23.49 -21.00 -10.23
C ALA A 93 24.43 -20.38 -11.28
N PRO A 94 25.69 -20.09 -10.91
CA PRO A 94 26.65 -19.39 -11.79
C PRO A 94 27.01 -20.19 -13.06
N ASP A 95 26.89 -21.52 -12.99
CA ASP A 95 27.19 -22.43 -14.07
C ASP A 95 25.99 -22.78 -14.96
N ALA A 96 24.88 -22.08 -14.80
CA ALA A 96 23.72 -22.30 -15.64
C ALA A 96 23.91 -21.65 -17.01
N ASP A 97 23.47 -22.36 -18.05
CA ASP A 97 23.47 -21.90 -19.45
C ASP A 97 22.05 -21.49 -19.87
N ALA A 98 21.96 -20.59 -20.85
CA ALA A 98 20.72 -20.23 -21.47
C ALA A 98 20.17 -21.38 -22.34
N VAL A 99 18.88 -21.65 -22.25
CA VAL A 99 18.19 -22.75 -22.95
C VAL A 99 17.10 -22.29 -23.91
N GLY A 100 16.73 -21.01 -23.85
CA GLY A 100 15.70 -20.39 -24.69
C GLY A 100 14.27 -20.71 -24.28
N ALA A 101 13.37 -19.82 -24.70
CA ALA A 101 11.96 -19.85 -24.29
C ALA A 101 11.21 -21.13 -24.65
N LYS A 102 11.58 -21.82 -25.72
CA LYS A 102 10.92 -23.08 -26.09
C LYS A 102 11.01 -24.14 -25.00
N THR A 103 12.16 -24.21 -24.32
CA THR A 103 12.37 -25.12 -23.19
C THR A 103 11.44 -24.76 -22.02
N CYS A 104 11.30 -23.48 -21.73
CA CYS A 104 10.46 -22.97 -20.66
C CYS A 104 8.96 -23.24 -20.92
N ILE A 105 8.49 -22.93 -22.13
CA ILE A 105 7.07 -23.03 -22.54
C ILE A 105 6.57 -24.48 -22.49
N ALA A 106 7.44 -25.45 -22.65
CA ALA A 106 7.06 -26.87 -22.55
C ALA A 106 6.40 -27.22 -21.21
N CYS A 107 6.77 -26.51 -20.12
CA CYS A 107 6.17 -26.68 -18.79
C CYS A 107 5.33 -25.45 -18.35
N HIS A 108 5.70 -24.24 -18.78
CA HIS A 108 5.12 -22.97 -18.38
C HIS A 108 4.23 -22.33 -19.46
N ALA A 109 3.29 -23.13 -20.02
CA ALA A 109 2.42 -22.68 -21.10
C ALA A 109 1.44 -21.55 -20.65
N LEU A 110 0.92 -21.62 -19.42
CA LEU A 110 0.01 -20.63 -18.88
C LEU A 110 0.71 -19.29 -18.63
N GLU A 111 1.88 -19.33 -18.02
CA GLU A 111 2.72 -18.17 -17.76
C GLU A 111 3.11 -17.48 -19.07
N ASN A 112 3.39 -18.25 -20.11
CA ASN A 112 3.67 -17.70 -21.44
C ASN A 112 2.47 -16.96 -22.03
N VAL A 113 1.25 -17.48 -21.88
CA VAL A 113 0.03 -16.80 -22.34
C VAL A 113 -0.15 -15.49 -21.56
N GLN A 114 -0.06 -15.53 -20.25
CA GLN A 114 -0.19 -14.34 -19.39
C GLN A 114 0.87 -13.29 -19.73
N ALA A 115 2.14 -13.70 -19.81
CA ALA A 115 3.25 -12.82 -20.16
C ALA A 115 3.09 -12.19 -21.54
N SER A 116 2.49 -12.91 -22.51
CA SER A 116 2.29 -12.39 -23.87
C SER A 116 1.43 -11.12 -23.92
N HIS A 117 0.61 -10.88 -22.92
CA HIS A 117 -0.20 -9.68 -22.75
C HIS A 117 0.46 -8.61 -21.89
N SER A 118 1.65 -8.87 -21.35
CA SER A 118 2.36 -7.90 -20.52
C SER A 118 3.09 -6.84 -21.35
N LEU A 119 3.24 -5.65 -20.78
CA LEU A 119 3.96 -4.55 -21.42
C LEU A 119 5.45 -4.90 -21.62
N HIS A 120 6.04 -5.68 -20.71
CA HIS A 120 7.43 -6.09 -20.79
C HIS A 120 7.67 -6.98 -22.03
N VAL A 121 6.87 -8.00 -22.22
CA VAL A 121 7.01 -8.88 -23.39
C VAL A 121 6.73 -8.14 -24.69
N ALA A 122 5.76 -7.23 -24.70
CA ALA A 122 5.50 -6.38 -25.86
C ALA A 122 6.73 -5.50 -26.19
N SER A 123 7.37 -4.90 -25.19
CA SER A 123 8.58 -4.09 -25.35
C SER A 123 9.77 -4.90 -25.86
N PHE A 124 9.97 -6.11 -25.34
CA PHE A 124 11.04 -7.00 -25.79
C PHE A 124 10.82 -7.54 -27.22
N ARG A 125 9.55 -7.62 -27.69
CA ARG A 125 9.25 -8.02 -29.07
C ARG A 125 9.52 -6.94 -30.11
N VAL A 126 9.33 -5.67 -29.75
CA VAL A 126 9.52 -4.52 -30.66
C VAL A 126 11.00 -4.24 -30.90
N GLY A 127 11.86 -4.50 -29.90
CA GLY A 127 13.32 -4.39 -30.04
C GLY A 127 13.99 -5.60 -30.68
N ALA A 128 13.25 -6.47 -31.32
CA ALA A 128 13.59 -7.85 -31.70
C ALA A 128 14.62 -8.04 -32.84
N ALA A 129 15.48 -7.08 -33.09
CA ALA A 129 16.65 -7.38 -33.94
C ALA A 129 17.62 -8.38 -33.28
N HIS A 130 17.63 -8.52 -31.93
CA HIS A 130 18.67 -9.29 -31.21
C HIS A 130 18.15 -10.23 -30.12
N SER A 131 16.93 -10.08 -29.64
CA SER A 131 16.33 -11.00 -28.69
C SER A 131 15.03 -11.51 -29.27
N GLY A 132 15.10 -12.54 -30.11
CA GLY A 132 13.89 -13.23 -30.58
C GLY A 132 13.00 -13.61 -29.38
N PRO A 133 11.74 -14.00 -29.60
CA PRO A 133 10.80 -14.42 -28.54
C PRO A 133 11.36 -15.54 -27.66
N GLN A 134 12.55 -16.00 -27.95
CA GLN A 134 13.25 -17.07 -27.25
C GLN A 134 14.04 -16.59 -26.03
N ALA A 135 14.43 -15.30 -25.94
CA ALA A 135 15.21 -14.78 -24.80
C ALA A 135 14.35 -14.13 -23.70
N ALA A 136 13.06 -13.90 -23.95
CA ALA A 136 12.22 -13.10 -23.05
C ALA A 136 12.17 -13.63 -21.60
N CYS A 137 12.11 -14.95 -21.40
CA CYS A 137 12.03 -15.53 -20.06
C CYS A 137 13.36 -15.32 -19.29
N GLU A 138 14.46 -15.64 -19.92
CA GLU A 138 15.78 -15.62 -19.31
C GLU A 138 16.31 -14.20 -19.09
N THR A 139 15.75 -13.19 -19.77
CA THR A 139 16.07 -11.78 -19.53
C THR A 139 15.76 -11.35 -18.09
N CYS A 140 14.78 -11.98 -17.47
CA CYS A 140 14.42 -11.70 -16.07
C CYS A 140 14.81 -12.86 -15.14
N HIS A 141 14.59 -14.10 -15.58
CA HIS A 141 14.76 -15.28 -14.73
C HIS A 141 16.19 -15.84 -14.75
N GLY A 142 17.08 -15.30 -15.60
CA GLY A 142 18.45 -15.82 -15.76
C GLY A 142 18.50 -17.15 -16.53
N PRO A 143 19.71 -17.72 -16.70
CA PRO A 143 19.92 -18.96 -17.43
C PRO A 143 19.18 -20.14 -16.80
N GLY A 144 18.41 -20.90 -17.61
CA GLY A 144 17.47 -21.90 -17.16
C GLY A 144 17.94 -23.36 -17.17
N SER A 145 19.16 -23.66 -17.61
CA SER A 145 19.62 -25.05 -17.85
C SER A 145 19.55 -25.95 -16.60
N LEU A 146 19.89 -25.43 -15.43
CA LEU A 146 19.85 -26.20 -14.18
C LEU A 146 18.42 -26.40 -13.69
N HIS A 147 17.56 -25.39 -13.84
CA HIS A 147 16.14 -25.50 -13.52
C HIS A 147 15.45 -26.51 -14.43
N ALA A 148 15.71 -26.48 -15.74
CA ALA A 148 15.11 -27.42 -16.69
C ALA A 148 15.49 -28.88 -16.39
N LYS A 149 16.71 -29.12 -15.86
CA LYS A 149 17.15 -30.44 -15.42
C LYS A 149 16.53 -30.90 -14.11
N ASN A 150 16.30 -29.98 -13.17
CA ASN A 150 15.70 -30.26 -11.86
C ASN A 150 14.77 -29.12 -11.44
N PRO A 151 13.50 -29.09 -11.92
CA PRO A 151 12.57 -28.01 -11.65
C PRO A 151 12.19 -27.84 -10.18
N ALA A 152 12.33 -28.89 -9.37
CA ALA A 152 12.03 -28.82 -7.94
C ALA A 152 13.16 -28.20 -7.09
N ALA A 153 14.36 -28.07 -7.64
CA ALA A 153 15.48 -27.51 -6.91
C ALA A 153 15.39 -25.99 -6.81
N LYS A 154 15.36 -25.48 -5.58
CA LYS A 154 15.34 -24.03 -5.31
C LYS A 154 16.67 -23.38 -5.70
N GLY A 155 16.63 -22.14 -6.13
CA GLY A 155 17.81 -21.36 -6.48
C GLY A 155 18.43 -21.69 -7.84
N THR A 156 17.91 -22.66 -8.59
CA THR A 156 18.40 -23.02 -9.93
C THR A 156 17.95 -22.06 -11.02
N ILE A 157 17.01 -21.18 -10.72
CA ILE A 157 16.48 -20.09 -11.56
C ILE A 157 16.24 -18.86 -10.68
N ILE A 158 16.26 -17.65 -11.22
CA ILE A 158 15.86 -16.46 -10.48
C ILE A 158 14.34 -16.50 -10.32
N ALA A 159 13.87 -16.77 -9.10
CA ALA A 159 12.45 -16.77 -8.74
C ALA A 159 12.10 -15.46 -8.05
N PHE A 160 10.99 -14.86 -8.46
CA PHE A 160 10.49 -13.60 -7.89
C PHE A 160 9.46 -13.87 -6.79
N THR A 161 9.76 -14.84 -5.93
CA THR A 161 8.97 -15.22 -4.75
C THR A 161 9.89 -15.46 -3.57
N HIS A 162 9.38 -15.25 -2.36
CA HIS A 162 10.17 -15.50 -1.15
C HIS A 162 10.54 -16.97 -0.96
N ASP A 163 9.69 -17.89 -1.46
CA ASP A 163 9.92 -19.34 -1.35
C ASP A 163 10.86 -19.91 -2.41
N GLY A 164 11.16 -19.16 -3.45
CA GLY A 164 11.95 -19.62 -4.61
C GLY A 164 13.45 -19.77 -4.35
N GLY A 165 13.94 -19.31 -3.21
CA GLY A 165 15.34 -19.41 -2.80
C GLY A 165 16.24 -18.29 -3.33
N THR A 166 15.77 -17.44 -4.24
CA THR A 166 16.54 -16.29 -4.72
C THR A 166 16.55 -15.16 -3.68
N PRO A 167 17.72 -14.66 -3.26
CA PRO A 167 17.79 -13.51 -2.36
C PRO A 167 17.06 -12.29 -2.91
N VAL A 168 16.37 -11.55 -2.04
CA VAL A 168 15.58 -10.36 -2.41
C VAL A 168 16.40 -9.33 -3.18
N GLN A 169 17.64 -9.13 -2.78
CA GLN A 169 18.57 -8.22 -3.47
C GLN A 169 18.81 -8.65 -4.91
N ALA A 170 18.98 -9.95 -5.16
CA ALA A 170 19.19 -10.47 -6.51
C ALA A 170 17.93 -10.31 -7.37
N GLN A 171 16.74 -10.54 -6.80
CA GLN A 171 15.45 -10.27 -7.47
C GLN A 171 15.33 -8.79 -7.86
N THR A 172 15.62 -7.89 -6.95
CA THR A 172 15.55 -6.44 -7.13
C THR A 172 16.56 -5.95 -8.19
N GLN A 173 17.78 -6.47 -8.18
CA GLN A 173 18.82 -6.07 -9.14
C GLN A 173 18.43 -6.35 -10.59
N VAL A 174 17.70 -7.43 -10.87
CA VAL A 174 17.19 -7.70 -12.21
C VAL A 174 16.33 -6.53 -12.72
N CYS A 175 15.43 -6.03 -11.89
CA CYS A 175 14.55 -4.91 -12.25
C CYS A 175 15.33 -3.59 -12.37
N LEU A 176 16.23 -3.31 -11.41
CA LEU A 176 17.03 -2.10 -11.36
C LEU A 176 18.04 -2.01 -12.52
N GLY A 177 18.39 -3.12 -13.15
CA GLY A 177 19.23 -3.12 -14.37
C GLY A 177 18.66 -2.26 -15.49
N CYS A 178 17.32 -2.11 -15.53
CA CYS A 178 16.62 -1.27 -16.50
C CYS A 178 15.84 -0.13 -15.84
N HIS A 179 15.36 -0.31 -14.62
CA HIS A 179 14.48 0.61 -13.92
C HIS A 179 15.17 1.43 -12.81
N ALA A 180 16.46 1.70 -12.94
CA ALA A 180 17.16 2.61 -12.04
C ALA A 180 16.75 4.07 -12.30
N GLY A 181 16.56 4.84 -11.25
CA GLY A 181 16.29 6.29 -11.35
C GLY A 181 14.81 6.67 -11.37
N GLY A 182 14.54 7.95 -11.61
CA GLY A 182 13.22 8.54 -11.49
C GLY A 182 12.64 8.35 -10.09
N ALA A 183 11.37 7.98 -10.00
CA ALA A 183 10.70 7.74 -8.72
C ALA A 183 11.33 6.60 -7.89
N ARG A 184 12.24 5.80 -8.46
CA ARG A 184 12.89 4.64 -7.82
C ARG A 184 14.31 4.92 -7.34
N GLN A 185 14.85 6.13 -7.56
CA GLN A 185 16.22 6.49 -7.19
C GLN A 185 16.56 6.28 -5.71
N HIS A 186 15.56 6.29 -4.83
CA HIS A 186 15.70 6.08 -3.39
C HIS A 186 15.26 4.69 -2.93
N TRP A 187 15.12 3.73 -3.86
CA TRP A 187 14.74 2.37 -3.50
C TRP A 187 15.78 1.73 -2.57
N LEU A 188 17.05 1.78 -2.95
CA LEU A 188 18.13 1.28 -2.11
C LEU A 188 18.23 2.09 -0.83
N GLY A 189 18.14 1.42 0.31
CA GLY A 189 18.06 2.03 1.63
C GLY A 189 16.66 2.50 2.04
N SER A 190 15.64 2.30 1.20
CA SER A 190 14.26 2.60 1.56
C SER A 190 13.74 1.72 2.69
N VAL A 191 12.66 2.15 3.34
CA VAL A 191 12.02 1.37 4.40
C VAL A 191 11.53 0.02 3.90
N HIS A 192 10.98 -0.03 2.68
CA HIS A 192 10.47 -1.26 2.08
C HIS A 192 11.62 -2.23 1.74
N GLU A 193 12.68 -1.76 1.12
CA GLU A 193 13.85 -2.59 0.83
C GLU A 193 14.50 -3.13 2.12
N ASN A 194 14.68 -2.28 3.14
CA ASN A 194 15.22 -2.68 4.43
C ASN A 194 14.34 -3.68 5.20
N ARG A 195 13.06 -3.80 4.84
CA ARG A 195 12.14 -4.81 5.37
C ARG A 195 12.11 -6.09 4.53
N GLY A 196 13.00 -6.21 3.55
CA GLY A 196 13.12 -7.40 2.72
C GLY A 196 12.07 -7.53 1.64
N LEU A 197 11.46 -6.41 1.21
CA LEU A 197 10.55 -6.41 0.07
C LEU A 197 11.34 -6.26 -1.24
N SER A 198 10.86 -6.95 -2.26
CA SER A 198 11.32 -6.85 -3.64
C SER A 198 10.31 -6.11 -4.51
N CYS A 199 10.68 -5.83 -5.75
CA CYS A 199 9.77 -5.22 -6.71
C CYS A 199 8.53 -6.09 -6.95
N SER A 200 8.69 -7.42 -6.93
CA SER A 200 7.61 -8.40 -7.19
C SER A 200 6.57 -8.51 -6.07
N ASP A 201 6.84 -7.99 -4.88
CA ASP A 201 5.84 -7.94 -3.81
C ASP A 201 4.69 -6.98 -4.12
N CYS A 202 4.96 -5.98 -4.95
CA CYS A 202 3.98 -4.97 -5.36
C CYS A 202 3.65 -5.03 -6.86
N HIS A 203 4.57 -5.52 -7.68
CA HIS A 203 4.44 -5.56 -9.14
C HIS A 203 4.41 -6.98 -9.68
N ASN A 204 3.56 -7.22 -10.69
CA ASN A 204 3.52 -8.47 -11.42
C ASN A 204 3.72 -8.21 -12.93
N PRO A 205 4.97 -8.24 -13.41
CA PRO A 205 5.26 -8.03 -14.83
C PRO A 205 4.81 -9.18 -15.72
N MET A 206 4.47 -10.34 -15.13
CA MET A 206 4.04 -11.53 -15.87
C MET A 206 2.55 -11.51 -16.24
N ALA A 207 1.72 -10.68 -15.56
CA ALA A 207 0.29 -10.62 -15.82
C ALA A 207 -0.20 -9.18 -15.72
N ARG A 208 -1.17 -8.82 -16.58
CA ARG A 208 -1.81 -7.51 -16.54
C ARG A 208 -3.01 -7.56 -15.59
N LEU A 209 -2.77 -7.39 -14.30
CA LEU A 209 -3.81 -7.37 -13.26
C LEU A 209 -4.35 -5.96 -12.98
N SER A 210 -3.60 -4.93 -13.36
CA SER A 210 -3.94 -3.53 -13.17
C SER A 210 -3.81 -2.76 -14.48
N PRO A 211 -4.61 -1.71 -14.70
CA PRO A 211 -4.42 -0.79 -15.80
C PRO A 211 -3.14 0.02 -15.66
N GLU A 212 -2.60 0.18 -14.46
CA GLU A 212 -1.46 1.02 -14.13
C GLU A 212 -0.29 0.22 -13.54
N GLY A 213 0.93 0.54 -13.95
CA GLY A 213 2.17 0.18 -13.27
C GLY A 213 2.47 -1.31 -13.10
N VAL A 214 1.84 -2.21 -13.85
CA VAL A 214 1.97 -3.67 -13.73
C VAL A 214 1.84 -4.16 -12.28
N LEU A 215 0.86 -3.65 -11.55
CA LEU A 215 0.66 -3.97 -10.15
C LEU A 215 0.23 -5.43 -9.95
N ALA A 216 0.59 -6.00 -8.80
CA ALA A 216 0.18 -7.34 -8.38
C ALA A 216 -1.28 -7.43 -7.91
N LYS A 217 -1.99 -6.29 -7.84
CA LYS A 217 -3.41 -6.16 -7.48
C LYS A 217 -4.08 -5.19 -8.45
N PRO A 218 -5.42 -5.18 -8.52
CA PRO A 218 -6.16 -4.31 -9.45
C PRO A 218 -5.91 -2.82 -9.26
N SER A 219 -5.59 -2.37 -8.06
CA SER A 219 -5.33 -0.96 -7.75
C SER A 219 -4.15 -0.75 -6.82
N ILE A 220 -3.61 0.47 -6.81
CA ILE A 220 -2.55 0.90 -5.88
C ILE A 220 -3.02 0.70 -4.44
N ASN A 221 -4.25 1.13 -4.13
CA ASN A 221 -4.80 1.07 -2.78
C ASN A 221 -4.91 -0.38 -2.28
N GLU A 222 -5.23 -1.32 -3.16
CA GLU A 222 -5.28 -2.75 -2.82
C GLU A 222 -3.88 -3.35 -2.59
N VAL A 223 -2.88 -2.94 -3.38
CA VAL A 223 -1.48 -3.36 -3.14
C VAL A 223 -1.04 -2.91 -1.75
N CYS A 224 -1.17 -1.64 -1.45
CA CYS A 224 -0.72 -1.09 -0.16
C CYS A 224 -1.49 -1.70 1.02
N SER A 225 -2.80 -1.84 0.89
CA SER A 225 -3.70 -2.35 1.93
C SER A 225 -3.52 -3.84 2.22
N SER A 226 -2.83 -4.59 1.37
CA SER A 226 -2.52 -6.00 1.64
C SER A 226 -1.62 -6.17 2.87
N CYS A 227 -0.75 -5.19 3.14
CA CYS A 227 0.16 -5.16 4.27
C CYS A 227 -0.23 -4.08 5.31
N HIS A 228 -0.61 -2.88 4.86
CA HIS A 228 -1.00 -1.75 5.72
C HIS A 228 -2.46 -1.81 6.14
N GLN A 229 -2.82 -2.87 6.88
CA GLN A 229 -4.21 -3.14 7.26
C GLN A 229 -4.74 -2.18 8.33
N ASP A 230 -3.88 -1.65 9.18
CA ASP A 230 -4.21 -0.62 10.16
C ASP A 230 -4.64 0.69 9.47
N ILE A 231 -3.91 1.09 8.43
CA ILE A 231 -4.24 2.26 7.61
C ILE A 231 -5.52 2.01 6.81
N ARG A 232 -5.69 0.82 6.24
CA ARG A 232 -6.94 0.41 5.59
C ARG A 232 -8.14 0.54 6.54
N ALA A 233 -7.98 0.09 7.79
CA ALA A 233 -9.02 0.19 8.81
C ALA A 233 -9.37 1.66 9.13
N LYS A 234 -8.41 2.58 9.12
CA LYS A 234 -8.66 4.01 9.31
C LYS A 234 -9.52 4.60 8.19
N PHE A 235 -9.28 4.23 6.92
CA PHE A 235 -10.09 4.69 5.79
C PHE A 235 -11.55 4.21 5.82
N ASN A 236 -11.88 3.22 6.65
CA ASN A 236 -13.27 2.80 6.88
C ASN A 236 -13.99 3.64 7.96
N ARG A 237 -13.32 4.64 8.55
CA ARG A 237 -13.94 5.52 9.53
C ARG A 237 -14.84 6.53 8.84
N ARG A 238 -15.72 7.17 9.65
CA ARG A 238 -16.76 8.10 9.19
C ARG A 238 -16.22 9.26 8.34
N SER A 239 -15.06 9.78 8.69
CA SER A 239 -14.39 10.87 7.97
C SER A 239 -13.04 10.37 7.48
N HIS A 240 -12.83 10.32 6.17
CA HIS A 240 -11.62 9.86 5.53
C HIS A 240 -11.37 10.60 4.22
N MET A 241 -10.16 10.52 3.72
CA MET A 241 -9.85 10.96 2.37
C MET A 241 -10.44 9.96 1.36
N PRO A 242 -10.85 10.39 0.14
CA PRO A 242 -11.66 9.59 -0.79
C PRO A 242 -10.84 8.53 -1.55
N LEU A 243 -10.04 7.73 -0.81
CA LEU A 243 -9.32 6.58 -1.36
C LEU A 243 -10.26 5.38 -1.60
N PRO A 244 -11.19 5.05 -0.68
CA PRO A 244 -12.16 3.97 -0.92
C PRO A 244 -13.05 4.23 -2.14
N GLU A 245 -13.33 5.48 -2.44
CA GLU A 245 -14.14 5.92 -3.57
C GLU A 245 -13.35 5.96 -4.89
N GLY A 246 -12.05 5.62 -4.85
CA GLY A 246 -11.19 5.59 -6.03
C GLY A 246 -10.82 6.97 -6.60
N GLN A 247 -11.05 8.05 -5.85
CA GLN A 247 -10.71 9.42 -6.27
C GLN A 247 -9.27 9.77 -5.94
N MET A 248 -8.65 9.02 -5.03
CA MET A 248 -7.26 9.19 -4.62
C MET A 248 -6.57 7.84 -4.46
N ALA A 249 -5.26 7.86 -4.56
CA ALA A 249 -4.39 6.73 -4.29
C ALA A 249 -3.39 7.06 -3.18
N CYS A 250 -2.88 6.02 -2.51
CA CYS A 250 -1.81 6.18 -1.51
C CYS A 250 -0.60 6.92 -2.07
N THR A 251 -0.33 6.71 -3.36
CA THR A 251 0.77 7.34 -4.08
C THR A 251 0.56 8.81 -4.41
N ASP A 252 -0.59 9.40 -4.16
CA ASP A 252 -0.75 10.85 -4.33
C ASP A 252 0.07 11.61 -3.28
N CYS A 253 0.24 11.03 -2.10
CA CYS A 253 1.04 11.60 -1.01
C CYS A 253 2.38 10.87 -0.82
N HIS A 254 2.44 9.55 -1.03
CA HIS A 254 3.59 8.72 -0.72
C HIS A 254 4.30 8.21 -1.98
N ASN A 255 5.65 8.10 -1.92
CA ASN A 255 6.41 7.34 -2.89
C ASN A 255 6.92 6.05 -2.25
N PRO A 256 6.30 4.88 -2.55
CA PRO A 256 6.68 3.60 -1.94
C PRO A 256 8.10 3.14 -2.29
N HIS A 257 8.70 3.70 -3.34
CA HIS A 257 10.06 3.37 -3.75
C HIS A 257 11.14 4.08 -2.93
N GLY A 258 10.75 4.93 -1.98
CA GLY A 258 11.67 5.67 -1.13
C GLY A 258 11.66 7.17 -1.41
N THR A 259 11.92 7.93 -0.36
CA THR A 259 12.09 9.38 -0.36
C THR A 259 13.11 9.77 0.70
N ILE A 260 13.58 11.00 0.66
CA ILE A 260 14.42 11.57 1.72
C ILE A 260 13.62 11.94 2.97
N THR A 261 12.29 11.97 2.88
CA THR A 261 11.37 12.38 3.95
C THR A 261 10.70 11.19 4.60
N LYS A 262 10.29 11.35 5.85
CA LYS A 262 9.47 10.36 6.57
C LYS A 262 8.02 10.87 6.64
N PRO A 263 7.01 10.02 6.50
CA PRO A 263 6.99 8.60 6.11
C PRO A 263 6.83 8.41 4.59
N LEU A 264 7.86 8.56 3.84
CA LEU A 264 7.87 8.42 2.37
C LEU A 264 7.00 9.47 1.64
N LEU A 265 6.91 10.69 2.17
CA LEU A 265 6.19 11.77 1.50
C LEU A 265 6.92 12.21 0.23
N LYS A 266 6.15 12.56 -0.80
CA LYS A 266 6.67 13.09 -2.07
C LYS A 266 7.25 14.49 -1.95
N THR A 267 6.88 15.22 -0.90
CA THR A 267 7.29 16.60 -0.64
C THR A 267 8.11 16.68 0.65
N ASP A 268 8.75 17.80 0.89
CA ASP A 268 9.66 17.98 2.03
C ASP A 268 8.94 18.00 3.38
N THR A 269 7.68 18.43 3.40
CA THR A 269 6.90 18.52 4.63
C THR A 269 5.47 18.00 4.45
N VAL A 270 4.81 17.68 5.57
CA VAL A 270 3.39 17.35 5.59
C VAL A 270 2.57 18.48 4.99
N ASN A 271 2.84 19.74 5.38
CA ASN A 271 2.09 20.89 4.92
C ASN A 271 2.20 21.08 3.41
N GLU A 272 3.39 20.91 2.81
CA GLU A 272 3.55 20.99 1.36
C GLU A 272 2.78 19.88 0.64
N THR A 273 2.72 18.68 1.22
CA THR A 273 1.87 17.60 0.68
C THR A 273 0.40 18.01 0.67
N CYS A 274 -0.09 18.62 1.74
CA CYS A 274 -1.48 19.08 1.82
C CYS A 274 -1.76 20.25 0.85
N TYR A 275 -0.83 21.19 0.75
CA TYR A 275 -0.97 22.38 -0.09
C TYR A 275 -0.97 22.06 -1.59
N ALA A 276 -0.52 20.90 -2.00
CA ALA A 276 -0.63 20.46 -3.40
C ALA A 276 -2.09 20.45 -3.88
N CYS A 277 -3.05 20.17 -2.98
CA CYS A 277 -4.48 20.18 -3.26
C CYS A 277 -5.22 21.27 -2.50
N HIS A 278 -4.78 21.63 -1.29
CA HIS A 278 -5.39 22.62 -0.40
C HIS A 278 -4.61 23.95 -0.41
N ALA A 279 -4.37 24.49 -1.60
CA ALA A 279 -3.60 25.72 -1.78
C ALA A 279 -4.20 26.92 -1.02
N GLU A 280 -5.53 26.94 -0.82
CA GLU A 280 -6.22 27.99 -0.08
C GLU A 280 -5.88 28.02 1.42
N LYS A 281 -5.29 26.94 1.96
CA LYS A 281 -4.84 26.89 3.36
C LYS A 281 -3.38 27.34 3.54
N ARG A 282 -2.66 27.55 2.44
CA ARG A 282 -1.26 27.97 2.47
C ARG A 282 -1.06 29.41 2.90
N GLY A 283 -1.99 30.28 2.52
CA GLY A 283 -1.85 31.71 2.69
C GLY A 283 -1.15 32.38 1.50
N PRO A 284 -0.48 33.54 1.68
CA PRO A 284 -0.10 34.13 2.99
C PRO A 284 -1.28 34.73 3.74
N PHE A 285 -1.25 34.57 5.06
CA PHE A 285 -2.22 35.19 5.95
C PHE A 285 -1.56 36.29 6.80
N LEU A 286 -2.28 37.38 7.01
CA LEU A 286 -1.83 38.46 7.89
C LEU A 286 -1.76 37.97 9.37
N PHE A 287 -2.71 37.12 9.74
CA PHE A 287 -2.79 36.51 11.04
C PHE A 287 -2.73 34.98 10.84
N GLU A 288 -1.59 34.41 11.21
CA GLU A 288 -1.34 32.97 11.10
C GLU A 288 -1.62 32.27 12.43
N HIS A 289 -2.22 31.08 12.37
CA HIS A 289 -2.35 30.19 13.52
C HIS A 289 -1.14 29.27 13.58
N ALA A 290 -0.33 29.42 14.60
CA ALA A 290 0.96 28.73 14.69
C ALA A 290 0.91 27.21 14.50
N PRO A 291 -0.04 26.44 15.13
CA PRO A 291 -0.13 24.99 14.90
C PRO A 291 -0.42 24.61 13.45
N VAL A 292 -1.19 25.41 12.72
CA VAL A 292 -1.50 25.20 11.30
C VAL A 292 -0.25 25.34 10.44
N ARG A 293 0.53 26.40 10.71
CA ARG A 293 1.80 26.64 10.02
C ARG A 293 2.83 25.54 10.32
N GLN A 294 2.82 25.00 11.52
CA GLN A 294 3.76 23.95 11.93
C GLN A 294 3.45 22.60 11.26
N ASN A 295 2.24 22.09 11.42
CA ASN A 295 1.86 20.79 10.89
C ASN A 295 0.34 20.61 10.88
N CYS A 296 -0.23 20.29 9.72
CA CYS A 296 -1.66 20.00 9.58
C CYS A 296 -2.10 18.83 10.47
N LEU A 297 -1.23 17.86 10.72
CA LEU A 297 -1.51 16.69 11.56
C LEU A 297 -1.62 17.01 13.05
N ASN A 298 -1.33 18.23 13.50
CA ASN A 298 -1.64 18.65 14.87
C ASN A 298 -3.15 18.57 15.15
N CYS A 299 -3.97 18.72 14.10
CA CYS A 299 -5.42 18.72 14.20
C CYS A 299 -6.10 17.63 13.39
N HIS A 300 -5.47 17.12 12.32
CA HIS A 300 -6.08 16.18 11.37
C HIS A 300 -5.39 14.82 11.38
N ASP A 301 -6.17 13.71 11.28
CA ASP A 301 -5.70 12.37 10.89
C ASP A 301 -6.16 12.11 9.45
N VAL A 302 -5.24 12.26 8.52
CA VAL A 302 -5.52 12.21 7.07
C VAL A 302 -5.95 10.82 6.57
N HIS A 303 -5.63 9.76 7.31
CA HIS A 303 -6.05 8.41 6.95
C HIS A 303 -7.46 8.08 7.41
N GLY A 304 -8.00 8.83 8.36
CA GLY A 304 -9.38 8.68 8.77
C GLY A 304 -9.64 8.89 10.26
N SER A 305 -10.77 9.50 10.56
CA SER A 305 -11.21 9.85 11.91
C SER A 305 -12.70 9.57 12.09
N ASN A 306 -13.12 9.35 13.33
CA ASN A 306 -14.53 9.31 13.70
C ASN A 306 -15.13 10.71 13.87
N GLN A 307 -14.28 11.75 13.87
CA GLN A 307 -14.69 13.15 13.94
C GLN A 307 -14.83 13.73 12.54
N GLN A 308 -15.74 14.70 12.36
CA GLN A 308 -15.89 15.38 11.09
C GLN A 308 -14.60 16.09 10.68
N THR A 309 -14.42 16.29 9.39
CA THR A 309 -13.26 16.98 8.82
C THR A 309 -11.91 16.41 9.26
N LEU A 310 -11.84 15.08 9.46
CA LEU A 310 -10.61 14.36 9.82
C LEU A 310 -9.96 14.80 11.14
N LEU A 311 -10.71 15.42 12.07
CA LEU A 311 -10.15 15.91 13.33
C LEU A 311 -9.72 14.75 14.24
N VAL A 312 -8.56 14.89 14.89
CA VAL A 312 -8.02 13.89 15.82
C VAL A 312 -8.82 13.81 17.12
N ALA A 313 -9.54 14.87 17.48
CA ALA A 313 -10.40 14.94 18.65
C ALA A 313 -11.62 15.80 18.37
N PRO A 314 -12.74 15.62 19.12
CA PRO A 314 -13.91 16.46 18.97
C PRO A 314 -13.65 17.90 19.45
N ILE A 315 -14.35 18.86 18.85
CA ILE A 315 -14.39 20.23 19.33
C ILE A 315 -15.42 20.30 20.49
N PRO A 316 -15.12 20.98 21.60
CA PRO A 316 -14.02 21.90 21.87
C PRO A 316 -12.73 21.25 22.39
N MET A 317 -12.71 19.95 22.71
CA MET A 317 -11.59 19.25 23.33
C MET A 317 -10.28 19.44 22.55
N LEU A 318 -10.33 19.42 21.23
CA LEU A 318 -9.14 19.64 20.38
C LEU A 318 -8.51 21.02 20.66
N CYS A 319 -9.33 22.05 20.74
CA CYS A 319 -8.85 23.42 21.00
C CYS A 319 -8.30 23.56 22.43
N GLN A 320 -8.94 22.92 23.40
CA GLN A 320 -8.56 22.95 24.82
C GLN A 320 -7.25 22.28 25.14
N GLN A 321 -6.71 21.46 24.22
CA GLN A 321 -5.35 20.91 24.39
C GLN A 321 -4.26 22.00 24.48
N CYS A 322 -4.52 23.18 23.90
CA CYS A 322 -3.59 24.29 23.89
C CYS A 322 -4.20 25.56 24.51
N HIS A 323 -5.51 25.75 24.41
CA HIS A 323 -6.24 26.95 24.85
C HIS A 323 -6.96 26.68 26.16
N THR A 324 -6.23 26.67 27.27
CA THR A 324 -6.76 26.45 28.63
C THR A 324 -7.15 27.75 29.34
N MET A 325 -6.50 28.87 29.00
CA MET A 325 -6.69 30.18 29.62
C MET A 325 -6.98 31.21 28.52
N THR A 326 -8.19 31.75 28.49
CA THR A 326 -8.61 32.75 27.49
C THR A 326 -9.44 33.86 28.16
N LEU A 327 -9.83 34.86 27.36
CA LEU A 327 -10.71 35.96 27.80
C LEU A 327 -12.14 35.53 28.12
N HIS A 328 -12.53 34.32 27.77
CA HIS A 328 -13.80 33.68 28.16
C HIS A 328 -13.51 32.24 28.63
N PRO A 329 -14.38 31.65 29.46
CA PRO A 329 -14.19 30.29 29.95
C PRO A 329 -14.13 29.27 28.82
N ASN A 330 -13.06 28.47 28.78
CA ASN A 330 -12.92 27.33 27.87
C ASN A 330 -13.24 25.99 28.54
N ASP A 331 -13.49 26.03 29.85
CA ASP A 331 -13.78 24.83 30.62
C ASP A 331 -15.16 24.27 30.27
N LEU A 332 -15.33 22.99 30.51
CA LEU A 332 -16.66 22.37 30.44
C LEU A 332 -17.57 23.08 31.41
N GLN A 333 -18.55 23.80 30.87
CA GLN A 333 -19.56 24.45 31.68
C GLN A 333 -20.46 23.38 32.32
N THR A 334 -20.40 23.28 33.64
CA THR A 334 -21.37 22.50 34.40
C THR A 334 -22.59 23.37 34.75
N ALA A 335 -23.71 22.75 35.05
CA ALA A 335 -24.92 23.51 35.48
C ALA A 335 -24.64 24.42 36.69
N ALA A 336 -23.69 24.05 37.55
CA ALA A 336 -23.27 24.84 38.71
C ALA A 336 -22.35 26.01 38.33
N GLY A 337 -21.69 25.97 37.20
CA GLY A 337 -20.80 27.04 36.70
C GLY A 337 -21.49 28.05 35.78
N LEU A 338 -22.70 27.75 35.35
CA LEU A 338 -23.50 28.63 34.51
C LEU A 338 -23.90 29.88 35.28
N GLY A 339 -23.44 31.04 34.86
CA GLY A 339 -23.83 32.33 35.42
C GLY A 339 -22.96 32.86 36.56
N THR A 340 -21.93 32.14 37.04
CA THR A 340 -21.07 32.57 38.18
C THR A 340 -19.71 33.10 37.79
N GLY A 341 -19.30 33.02 36.50
CA GLY A 341 -18.02 33.54 36.04
C GLY A 341 -18.00 35.04 35.78
N PRO A 342 -16.83 35.65 35.58
CA PRO A 342 -16.68 37.10 35.34
C PRO A 342 -17.31 37.53 34.00
N HIS A 343 -17.67 36.58 33.13
CA HIS A 343 -18.35 36.82 31.85
C HIS A 343 -19.37 35.70 31.57
N PRO A 344 -20.48 35.61 32.37
CA PRO A 344 -21.50 34.61 32.12
C PRO A 344 -22.27 34.94 30.84
N ASP A 345 -21.90 34.33 29.74
CA ASP A 345 -22.63 34.46 28.48
C ASP A 345 -23.30 33.12 28.14
N GLU A 346 -24.60 33.06 28.28
CA GLU A 346 -25.44 31.90 27.92
C GLU A 346 -25.24 31.48 26.45
N ARG A 347 -24.77 32.40 25.59
CA ARG A 347 -24.52 32.12 24.18
C ARG A 347 -23.30 31.23 23.96
N LEU A 348 -22.42 31.06 24.95
CA LEU A 348 -21.26 30.17 24.90
C LEU A 348 -21.59 28.72 25.24
N ILE A 349 -22.78 28.50 25.83
CA ILE A 349 -23.20 27.17 26.28
C ILE A 349 -23.47 26.26 25.09
N GLY A 350 -22.81 25.10 25.05
CA GLY A 350 -23.03 24.08 24.03
C GLY A 350 -22.53 24.45 22.62
N ARG A 351 -21.84 25.58 22.47
CA ARG A 351 -21.31 26.00 21.18
C ARG A 351 -19.83 25.53 21.00
N GLY A 352 -19.52 25.05 19.80
CA GLY A 352 -18.12 24.78 19.43
C GLY A 352 -17.36 26.08 19.17
N CYS A 353 -16.06 26.07 19.46
CA CYS A 353 -15.16 27.24 19.27
C CYS A 353 -15.26 27.81 17.84
N LEU A 354 -15.40 26.94 16.83
CA LEU A 354 -15.46 27.33 15.41
C LEU A 354 -16.76 28.09 15.04
N THR A 355 -17.74 28.16 15.94
CA THR A 355 -18.94 28.99 15.70
C THR A 355 -18.58 30.48 15.61
N CYS A 356 -17.59 30.90 16.38
CA CYS A 356 -17.08 32.27 16.38
C CYS A 356 -15.69 32.36 15.72
N HIS A 357 -14.78 31.42 16.02
CA HIS A 357 -13.42 31.38 15.51
C HIS A 357 -13.31 30.54 14.23
N SER A 358 -14.03 30.93 13.16
CA SER A 358 -14.16 30.12 11.97
C SER A 358 -12.93 30.14 11.04
N ASN A 359 -12.09 31.17 11.14
CA ASN A 359 -10.92 31.35 10.26
C ASN A 359 -9.65 30.73 10.86
N ILE A 360 -9.80 29.57 11.49
CA ILE A 360 -8.74 28.91 12.29
C ILE A 360 -7.45 28.57 11.51
N HIS A 361 -7.55 28.41 10.18
CA HIS A 361 -6.39 28.11 9.34
C HIS A 361 -5.52 29.34 9.03
N GLY A 362 -6.01 30.52 9.35
CA GLY A 362 -5.38 31.81 9.08
C GLY A 362 -6.40 32.81 8.60
N SER A 363 -6.16 34.08 8.79
CA SER A 363 -7.08 35.14 8.45
C SER A 363 -6.39 36.39 7.95
N ASN A 364 -7.00 37.01 6.93
CA ASN A 364 -6.71 38.36 6.50
C ASN A 364 -7.81 39.36 6.94
N ASN A 365 -8.74 38.91 7.80
CA ASN A 365 -9.83 39.73 8.27
C ASN A 365 -9.34 40.76 9.27
N PRO A 366 -9.82 42.03 9.19
CA PRO A 366 -9.46 43.09 10.14
C PRO A 366 -9.81 42.80 11.61
N SER A 367 -10.65 41.79 11.89
CA SER A 367 -10.92 41.34 13.28
C SER A 367 -9.67 40.85 14.02
N GLY A 368 -8.56 40.67 13.32
CA GLY A 368 -7.26 40.40 13.91
C GLY A 368 -7.01 38.91 14.24
N PRO A 369 -6.07 38.64 15.16
CA PRO A 369 -5.59 37.29 15.45
C PRO A 369 -6.58 36.39 16.19
N LYS A 370 -7.79 36.86 16.46
CA LYS A 370 -8.86 36.05 17.08
C LYS A 370 -9.56 35.12 16.10
N PHE A 371 -9.22 35.18 14.81
CA PHE A 371 -9.77 34.35 13.72
C PHE A 371 -11.31 34.38 13.61
N HIS A 372 -11.94 35.46 14.01
CA HIS A 372 -13.37 35.68 13.82
C HIS A 372 -13.67 35.95 12.33
N LYS A 373 -14.92 35.74 11.95
CA LYS A 373 -15.45 36.23 10.64
C LYS A 373 -15.52 37.72 10.63
#